data_9abd012611b5b03a5d1c0631b432beab
#
_entry.id   9abd012611b5b03a5d1c0631b432beab
#
_cell.length_a   1.000
_cell.length_b   1.000
_cell.length_c   1.000
_cell.angle_alpha   90.00
_cell.angle_beta   90.00
_cell.angle_gamma   90.00
#
_symmetry.space_group_name_H-M   'P 1'
#
loop_
_entity.id
_entity.type
_entity.pdbx_description
1 polymer ?
#
loop_
_entity_poly.entity_id
_entity_poly.type
_entity_poly.pdbx_seq_one_letter_code
_entity_poly.pdbx_strand_id
1 'polypeptide(L)'
;MDIIDVQIGDSVYHLTVAQTEEEKERGLMGVIEMDPDEGMLFDYSDDPQPELSFWMKDTEIPLDIIFVNQDGNVISVKQGEPNSEELITESSEFISCVIELNINSGVKAGDKTDLFEELNEEDEDIDEHPELSVNRLYVYGSDGNVQAELQGGERIFSRKSSAVIIRKAKKAYASKDDKDYKALGRYVFKEMDAQDNRGPEYVEN
;
A
#
# COMPACT_ATOMS: atom_id res chain seq x y z
N MET A 1 -4.11 -1.29 17.28
CA MET A 1 -4.23 -1.62 15.85
C MET A 1 -5.41 -0.85 15.28
N ASP A 2 -5.25 -0.25 14.12
CA ASP A 2 -6.34 0.45 13.44
C ASP A 2 -7.16 -0.55 12.63
N ILE A 3 -8.46 -0.30 12.50
CA ILE A 3 -9.35 -1.09 11.65
C ILE A 3 -9.74 -0.21 10.46
N ILE A 4 -9.68 -0.77 9.26
CA ILE A 4 -10.07 -0.11 8.04
C ILE A 4 -11.07 -0.97 7.27
N ASP A 5 -11.97 -0.33 6.56
CA ASP A 5 -12.86 -1.00 5.61
C ASP A 5 -12.15 -1.09 4.26
N VAL A 6 -12.13 -2.29 3.69
CA VAL A 6 -11.50 -2.55 2.39
C VAL A 6 -12.48 -3.30 1.50
N GLN A 7 -12.74 -2.75 0.32
CA GLN A 7 -13.48 -3.45 -0.71
C GLN A 7 -12.55 -4.37 -1.49
N ILE A 8 -12.92 -5.65 -1.63
CA ILE A 8 -12.24 -6.62 -2.48
C ILE A 8 -13.30 -7.26 -3.39
N GLY A 9 -13.21 -6.98 -4.69
CA GLY A 9 -14.26 -7.38 -5.60
C GLY A 9 -15.62 -6.76 -5.21
N ASP A 10 -16.63 -7.60 -4.97
CA ASP A 10 -17.98 -7.15 -4.59
C ASP A 10 -18.22 -7.11 -3.07
N SER A 11 -17.24 -7.44 -2.25
CA SER A 11 -17.37 -7.57 -0.79
C SER A 11 -16.54 -6.55 -0.04
N VAL A 12 -17.02 -6.12 1.13
CA VAL A 12 -16.31 -5.23 2.05
C VAL A 12 -15.86 -6.04 3.27
N TYR A 13 -14.61 -5.84 3.68
CA TYR A 13 -14.00 -6.50 4.84
C TYR A 13 -13.48 -5.47 5.83
N HIS A 14 -13.59 -5.78 7.12
CA HIS A 14 -13.08 -4.98 8.23
C HIS A 14 -11.70 -5.50 8.63
N LEU A 15 -10.65 -4.83 8.19
CA LEU A 15 -9.29 -5.32 8.34
C LEU A 15 -8.54 -4.62 9.46
N THR A 16 -8.04 -5.38 10.41
CA THR A 16 -7.07 -4.90 11.41
C THR A 16 -5.71 -4.74 10.75
N VAL A 17 -5.10 -3.55 10.84
CA VAL A 17 -3.83 -3.26 10.18
C VAL A 17 -2.65 -3.60 11.09
N ALA A 18 -1.80 -4.53 10.66
CA ALA A 18 -0.51 -4.81 11.28
C ALA A 18 0.51 -3.73 10.90
N GLN A 19 0.83 -2.82 11.84
CA GLN A 19 1.67 -1.65 11.59
C GLN A 19 3.14 -1.86 11.93
N THR A 20 3.41 -2.67 12.96
CA THR A 20 4.77 -2.94 13.44
C THR A 20 5.24 -4.32 12.99
N GLU A 21 6.55 -4.54 12.96
CA GLU A 21 7.11 -5.85 12.65
C GLU A 21 6.64 -6.93 13.64
N GLU A 22 6.50 -6.59 14.93
CA GLU A 22 5.99 -7.49 15.95
C GLU A 22 4.51 -7.89 15.68
N GLU A 23 3.69 -6.93 15.24
CA GLU A 23 2.30 -7.21 14.85
C GLU A 23 2.24 -8.06 13.58
N LYS A 24 3.12 -7.82 12.60
CA LYS A 24 3.21 -8.65 11.39
C LYS A 24 3.70 -10.06 11.70
N GLU A 25 4.69 -10.21 12.59
CA GLU A 25 5.18 -11.52 13.00
C GLU A 25 4.12 -12.31 13.75
N ARG A 26 3.31 -11.63 14.59
CA ARG A 26 2.24 -12.25 15.35
C ARG A 26 1.05 -12.65 14.45
N GLY A 27 0.65 -11.77 13.52
CA GLY A 27 -0.54 -12.00 12.68
C GLY A 27 -1.78 -12.38 13.50
N LEU A 28 -2.49 -13.40 13.06
CA LEU A 28 -3.69 -13.96 13.71
C LEU A 28 -3.38 -15.11 14.69
N MET A 29 -2.13 -15.22 15.19
CA MET A 29 -1.79 -16.23 16.21
C MET A 29 -2.67 -16.12 17.44
N GLY A 30 -3.23 -17.25 17.89
CA GLY A 30 -4.09 -17.36 19.06
C GLY A 30 -5.54 -16.91 18.81
N VAL A 31 -5.90 -16.53 17.59
CA VAL A 31 -7.29 -16.28 17.21
C VAL A 31 -7.98 -17.62 16.97
N ILE A 32 -9.09 -17.85 17.69
CA ILE A 32 -9.85 -19.09 17.63
C ILE A 32 -11.17 -18.94 16.85
N GLU A 33 -11.62 -17.72 16.66
CA GLU A 33 -12.85 -17.36 15.94
C GLU A 33 -12.70 -15.94 15.37
N MET A 34 -13.22 -15.70 14.20
CA MET A 34 -13.21 -14.40 13.50
C MET A 34 -14.49 -14.30 12.66
N ASP A 35 -15.14 -13.13 12.64
CA ASP A 35 -16.32 -12.91 11.83
C ASP A 35 -16.02 -13.04 10.33
N PRO A 36 -16.99 -13.45 9.49
CA PRO A 36 -16.72 -13.73 8.06
C PRO A 36 -16.18 -12.54 7.26
N ASP A 37 -16.47 -11.31 7.69
CA ASP A 37 -16.05 -10.05 7.09
C ASP A 37 -14.87 -9.39 7.80
N GLU A 38 -14.32 -10.03 8.84
CA GLU A 38 -13.11 -9.59 9.53
C GLU A 38 -11.85 -10.22 8.94
N GLY A 39 -10.72 -9.52 9.14
CA GLY A 39 -9.41 -10.02 8.73
C GLY A 39 -8.26 -9.16 9.21
N MET A 40 -7.07 -9.47 8.69
CA MET A 40 -5.87 -8.71 8.98
C MET A 40 -5.16 -8.29 7.69
N LEU A 41 -4.69 -7.03 7.67
CA LEU A 41 -3.91 -6.44 6.59
C LEU A 41 -2.45 -6.27 7.02
N PHE A 42 -1.55 -6.79 6.22
CA PHE A 42 -0.10 -6.61 6.33
C PHE A 42 0.35 -5.64 5.24
N ASP A 43 0.68 -4.42 5.62
CA ASP A 43 1.04 -3.36 4.66
C ASP A 43 2.55 -3.35 4.39
N TYR A 44 2.92 -3.61 3.14
CA TYR A 44 4.28 -3.51 2.58
C TYR A 44 4.35 -2.45 1.46
N SER A 45 3.34 -1.63 1.34
CA SER A 45 3.21 -0.67 0.23
C SER A 45 4.30 0.40 0.22
N ASP A 46 4.96 0.64 1.34
CA ASP A 46 6.11 1.54 1.45
C ASP A 46 7.41 0.94 0.89
N ASP A 47 7.52 -0.39 0.90
CA ASP A 47 8.64 -1.16 0.37
C ASP A 47 8.11 -2.51 -0.17
N PRO A 48 7.50 -2.52 -1.37
CA PRO A 48 6.92 -3.72 -1.95
C PRO A 48 7.96 -4.82 -2.13
N GLN A 49 7.61 -6.03 -1.74
CA GLN A 49 8.51 -7.16 -1.68
C GLN A 49 8.41 -8.02 -2.94
N PRO A 50 9.54 -8.46 -3.53
CA PRO A 50 9.53 -9.38 -4.66
C PRO A 50 9.09 -10.79 -4.28
N GLU A 51 9.19 -11.13 -3.01
CA GLU A 51 8.79 -12.40 -2.44
C GLU A 51 8.34 -12.20 -0.99
N LEU A 52 7.22 -12.81 -0.61
CA LEU A 52 6.76 -12.89 0.78
C LEU A 52 6.36 -14.32 1.10
N SER A 53 6.65 -14.72 2.34
CA SER A 53 6.27 -16.03 2.89
C SER A 53 5.52 -15.85 4.19
N PHE A 54 4.42 -16.57 4.33
CA PHE A 54 3.59 -16.64 5.52
C PHE A 54 3.56 -18.07 6.04
N TRP A 55 3.18 -18.25 7.28
CA TRP A 55 2.96 -19.54 7.92
C TRP A 55 1.70 -19.48 8.78
N MET A 56 1.22 -20.64 9.20
CA MET A 56 0.03 -20.75 10.03
C MET A 56 0.37 -21.19 11.47
N LYS A 57 1.62 -20.98 11.89
CA LYS A 57 2.07 -21.35 13.24
C LYS A 57 1.20 -20.67 14.29
N ASP A 58 0.75 -21.44 15.27
CA ASP A 58 -0.11 -20.96 16.37
C ASP A 58 -1.39 -20.23 15.92
N THR A 59 -1.83 -20.43 14.66
CA THR A 59 -3.08 -19.93 14.10
C THR A 59 -4.09 -21.07 14.02
N GLU A 60 -5.16 -20.98 14.82
CA GLU A 60 -6.07 -22.10 15.05
C GLU A 60 -7.22 -22.18 14.02
N ILE A 61 -7.43 -21.12 13.24
CA ILE A 61 -8.45 -21.05 12.19
C ILE A 61 -7.81 -21.18 10.81
N PRO A 62 -8.48 -21.86 9.84
CA PRO A 62 -8.01 -21.91 8.46
C PRO A 62 -8.24 -20.56 7.79
N LEU A 63 -7.27 -20.11 6.97
CA LEU A 63 -7.29 -18.79 6.34
C LEU A 63 -7.12 -18.87 4.83
N ASP A 64 -7.71 -17.89 4.14
CA ASP A 64 -7.29 -17.46 2.80
C ASP A 64 -6.23 -16.38 2.98
N ILE A 65 -5.03 -16.60 2.42
CA ILE A 65 -3.91 -15.66 2.41
C ILE A 65 -3.85 -15.05 1.02
N ILE A 66 -4.17 -13.77 0.93
CA ILE A 66 -4.43 -13.02 -0.30
C ILE A 66 -3.26 -12.08 -0.54
N PHE A 67 -2.54 -12.28 -1.64
CA PHE A 67 -1.42 -11.44 -2.05
C PHE A 67 -1.88 -10.40 -3.05
N VAL A 68 -1.52 -9.13 -2.83
CA VAL A 68 -1.98 -7.99 -3.62
C VAL A 68 -0.79 -7.16 -4.11
N ASN A 69 -0.81 -6.78 -5.38
CA ASN A 69 0.23 -5.94 -5.97
C ASN A 69 -0.03 -4.44 -5.76
N GLN A 70 0.87 -3.60 -6.25
CA GLN A 70 0.81 -2.15 -6.09
C GLN A 70 -0.37 -1.48 -6.82
N ASP A 71 -0.98 -2.16 -7.78
CA ASP A 71 -2.12 -1.67 -8.55
C ASP A 71 -3.46 -2.08 -7.91
N GLY A 72 -3.41 -2.72 -6.73
CA GLY A 72 -4.57 -3.21 -6.01
C GLY A 72 -5.16 -4.51 -6.58
N ASN A 73 -4.45 -5.18 -7.49
CA ASN A 73 -4.93 -6.44 -8.01
C ASN A 73 -4.51 -7.60 -7.10
N VAL A 74 -5.42 -8.51 -6.85
CA VAL A 74 -5.14 -9.78 -6.19
C VAL A 74 -4.28 -10.64 -7.11
N ILE A 75 -3.05 -10.91 -6.72
CA ILE A 75 -2.08 -11.76 -7.45
C ILE A 75 -2.49 -13.22 -7.31
N SER A 76 -2.69 -13.64 -6.07
CA SER A 76 -3.05 -15.02 -5.73
C SER A 76 -3.79 -15.10 -4.40
N VAL A 77 -4.53 -16.18 -4.21
CA VAL A 77 -5.14 -16.58 -2.95
C VAL A 77 -4.64 -17.98 -2.61
N LYS A 78 -4.01 -18.13 -1.46
CA LYS A 78 -3.48 -19.41 -0.98
C LYS A 78 -4.12 -19.78 0.33
N GLN A 79 -4.39 -21.05 0.53
CA GLN A 79 -5.03 -21.54 1.74
C GLN A 79 -4.02 -21.92 2.79
N GLY A 80 -4.24 -21.46 4.01
CA GLY A 80 -3.48 -21.80 5.20
C GLY A 80 -4.21 -22.82 6.06
N GLU A 81 -3.55 -23.95 6.29
CA GLU A 81 -4.06 -25.01 7.21
C GLU A 81 -3.71 -24.63 8.65
N PRO A 82 -4.64 -24.79 9.61
CA PRO A 82 -4.40 -24.45 11.02
C PRO A 82 -3.13 -25.09 11.59
N ASN A 83 -2.35 -24.30 12.32
CA ASN A 83 -1.12 -24.72 12.99
C ASN A 83 -0.02 -25.30 12.05
N SER A 84 -0.10 -25.08 10.74
CA SER A 84 0.93 -25.50 9.80
C SER A 84 2.15 -24.57 9.88
N GLU A 85 3.34 -25.18 9.92
CA GLU A 85 4.62 -24.45 9.80
C GLU A 85 5.16 -24.46 8.36
N GLU A 86 4.41 -24.99 7.40
CA GLU A 86 4.75 -24.94 6.00
C GLU A 86 4.66 -23.51 5.48
N LEU A 87 5.69 -23.07 4.73
CA LEU A 87 5.74 -21.73 4.18
C LEU A 87 4.81 -21.60 2.96
N ILE A 88 3.95 -20.59 3.02
CA ILE A 88 3.05 -20.19 1.95
C ILE A 88 3.70 -18.98 1.27
N THR A 89 4.38 -19.22 0.16
CA THR A 89 5.23 -18.22 -0.51
C THR A 89 4.59 -17.73 -1.81
N GLU A 90 4.67 -16.41 -2.06
CA GLU A 90 4.33 -15.77 -3.32
C GLU A 90 5.51 -14.94 -3.83
N SER A 91 5.85 -15.06 -5.13
CA SER A 91 6.99 -14.38 -5.75
C SER A 91 6.78 -14.07 -7.24
N SER A 92 5.55 -14.15 -7.75
CA SER A 92 5.28 -13.93 -9.17
C SER A 92 5.33 -12.45 -9.56
N GLU A 93 5.01 -11.56 -8.62
CA GLU A 93 5.01 -10.10 -8.80
C GLU A 93 5.46 -9.42 -7.51
N PHE A 94 5.72 -8.08 -7.58
CA PHE A 94 5.95 -7.30 -6.37
C PHE A 94 4.66 -7.19 -5.54
N ILE A 95 4.76 -7.61 -4.28
CA ILE A 95 3.66 -7.66 -3.32
C ILE A 95 3.66 -6.37 -2.50
N SER A 96 2.54 -5.66 -2.48
CA SER A 96 2.36 -4.42 -1.71
C SER A 96 1.57 -4.60 -0.44
N CYS A 97 0.71 -5.60 -0.38
CA CYS A 97 0.09 -6.02 0.86
C CYS A 97 -0.31 -7.48 0.81
N VAL A 98 -0.52 -8.05 2.00
CA VAL A 98 -1.13 -9.36 2.19
C VAL A 98 -2.34 -9.20 3.09
N ILE A 99 -3.42 -9.91 2.78
CA ILE A 99 -4.65 -9.89 3.56
C ILE A 99 -4.95 -11.32 4.00
N GLU A 100 -5.17 -11.51 5.29
CA GLU A 100 -5.65 -12.77 5.86
C GLU A 100 -7.14 -12.65 6.13
N LEU A 101 -7.93 -13.56 5.55
CA LEU A 101 -9.38 -13.68 5.76
C LEU A 101 -9.74 -15.10 6.17
N ASN A 102 -10.95 -15.27 6.70
CA ASN A 102 -11.50 -16.63 6.90
C ASN A 102 -11.44 -17.44 5.61
N ILE A 103 -11.20 -18.73 5.74
CA ILE A 103 -11.24 -19.68 4.61
C ILE A 103 -12.55 -19.58 3.83
N ASN A 104 -12.48 -19.70 2.50
CA ASN A 104 -13.60 -19.53 1.58
C ASN A 104 -14.18 -18.10 1.59
N SER A 105 -13.33 -17.10 1.70
CA SER A 105 -13.69 -15.69 1.62
C SER A 105 -14.43 -15.31 0.31
N GLY A 106 -14.22 -16.09 -0.75
CA GLY A 106 -14.76 -15.82 -2.08
C GLY A 106 -13.86 -14.95 -2.95
N VAL A 107 -12.78 -14.41 -2.37
CA VAL A 107 -11.77 -13.63 -3.10
C VAL A 107 -10.97 -14.55 -4.03
N LYS A 108 -10.61 -14.06 -5.22
CA LYS A 108 -9.88 -14.81 -6.23
C LYS A 108 -8.84 -13.94 -6.93
N ALA A 109 -7.85 -14.59 -7.55
CA ALA A 109 -6.87 -13.91 -8.37
C ALA A 109 -7.55 -13.10 -9.49
N GLY A 110 -7.12 -11.86 -9.67
CA GLY A 110 -7.69 -10.91 -10.61
C GLY A 110 -8.77 -9.99 -10.02
N ASP A 111 -9.26 -10.24 -8.81
CA ASP A 111 -10.11 -9.28 -8.10
C ASP A 111 -9.31 -8.02 -7.78
N LYS A 112 -10.00 -6.89 -7.61
CA LYS A 112 -9.41 -5.61 -7.23
C LYS A 112 -9.75 -5.25 -5.80
N THR A 113 -8.80 -4.56 -5.14
CA THR A 113 -9.03 -3.87 -3.87
C THR A 113 -9.06 -2.37 -4.09
N ASP A 114 -9.79 -1.65 -3.26
CA ASP A 114 -9.77 -0.19 -3.20
C ASP A 114 -8.59 0.38 -2.39
N LEU A 115 -7.76 -0.49 -1.79
CA LEU A 115 -6.58 -0.09 -0.99
C LEU A 115 -5.63 0.87 -1.72
N PHE A 116 -5.60 0.79 -3.05
CA PHE A 116 -4.70 1.55 -3.92
C PHE A 116 -5.46 2.30 -5.00
N GLU A 117 -6.80 2.38 -4.92
CA GLU A 117 -7.56 3.21 -5.84
C GLU A 117 -7.17 4.67 -5.62
N GLU A 118 -6.78 5.32 -6.71
CA GLU A 118 -6.73 6.77 -6.74
C GLU A 118 -8.16 7.24 -6.48
N LEU A 119 -8.35 8.04 -5.44
CA LEU A 119 -9.61 8.76 -5.28
C LEU A 119 -9.77 9.55 -6.58
N ASN A 120 -10.67 9.08 -7.46
CA ASN A 120 -11.13 9.88 -8.57
C ASN A 120 -11.70 11.15 -7.95
N GLU A 121 -11.02 12.26 -8.19
CA GLU A 121 -11.48 13.59 -7.80
C GLU A 121 -12.75 13.93 -8.61
N GLU A 122 -13.87 13.31 -8.28
CA GLU A 122 -15.21 13.81 -8.51
C GLU A 122 -15.82 14.28 -7.20
N ASP A 123 -15.02 14.89 -6.34
CA ASP A 123 -15.52 15.65 -5.21
C ASP A 123 -15.15 17.12 -5.39
N GLU A 124 -16.19 17.80 -5.84
CA GLU A 124 -16.54 19.20 -5.88
C GLU A 124 -15.70 20.13 -5.00
N ASP A 125 -15.37 21.29 -5.59
CA ASP A 125 -14.98 22.56 -4.95
C ASP A 125 -13.61 22.56 -4.22
N ILE A 126 -12.55 22.31 -4.94
CA ILE A 126 -11.30 23.03 -4.64
C ILE A 126 -11.45 24.41 -5.29
N ASP A 127 -11.77 25.39 -4.42
CA ASP A 127 -11.75 26.82 -4.72
C ASP A 127 -10.56 27.11 -5.64
N GLU A 128 -10.84 27.61 -6.83
CA GLU A 128 -9.87 27.91 -7.86
C GLU A 128 -8.79 28.85 -7.31
N HIS A 129 -7.65 28.28 -6.89
CA HIS A 129 -6.41 29.05 -6.84
C HIS A 129 -5.84 29.13 -8.25
N PRO A 130 -6.01 30.25 -8.95
CA PRO A 130 -5.72 30.36 -10.39
C PRO A 130 -4.22 30.36 -10.73
N GLU A 131 -3.33 30.06 -9.80
CA GLU A 131 -1.88 30.15 -10.01
C GLU A 131 -1.09 28.84 -9.77
N LEU A 132 -1.74 27.71 -9.57
CA LEU A 132 -1.03 26.42 -9.54
C LEU A 132 -0.79 25.97 -10.98
N SER A 133 0.25 26.53 -11.61
CA SER A 133 0.76 25.97 -12.85
C SER A 133 1.19 24.53 -12.59
N VAL A 134 0.74 23.62 -13.42
CA VAL A 134 0.83 22.14 -13.38
C VAL A 134 2.25 21.55 -13.19
N ASN A 135 3.26 22.34 -12.90
CA ASN A 135 4.67 21.95 -12.93
C ASN A 135 5.44 22.21 -11.63
N ARG A 136 4.76 22.44 -10.49
CA ARG A 136 5.44 22.69 -9.22
C ARG A 136 4.87 21.83 -8.12
N LEU A 137 5.67 20.96 -7.53
CA LEU A 137 5.35 20.22 -6.33
C LEU A 137 6.01 20.89 -5.13
N TYR A 138 5.22 21.29 -4.14
CA TYR A 138 5.71 21.87 -2.89
C TYR A 138 5.69 20.83 -1.78
N VAL A 139 6.80 20.68 -1.07
CA VAL A 139 6.87 19.88 0.16
C VAL A 139 6.78 20.83 1.34
N TYR A 140 5.72 20.68 2.15
CA TYR A 140 5.50 21.46 3.36
C TYR A 140 6.01 20.72 4.58
N GLY A 141 6.66 21.41 5.50
CA GLY A 141 7.00 20.88 6.82
C GLY A 141 5.82 20.87 7.77
N SER A 142 5.99 20.23 8.93
CA SER A 142 4.98 20.21 10.00
C SER A 142 4.62 21.60 10.55
N ASP A 143 5.44 22.61 10.29
CA ASP A 143 5.25 24.02 10.61
C ASP A 143 4.43 24.80 9.57
N GLY A 144 3.95 24.13 8.50
CA GLY A 144 3.18 24.72 7.41
C GLY A 144 4.02 25.52 6.40
N ASN A 145 5.36 25.55 6.57
CA ASN A 145 6.24 26.24 5.64
C ASN A 145 6.73 25.31 4.52
N VAL A 146 6.90 25.87 3.33
CA VAL A 146 7.49 25.14 2.18
C VAL A 146 8.95 24.82 2.51
N GLN A 147 9.26 23.53 2.64
CA GLN A 147 10.64 23.05 2.88
C GLN A 147 11.39 22.70 1.61
N ALA A 148 10.67 22.41 0.53
CA ALA A 148 11.25 22.17 -0.78
C ALA A 148 10.28 22.54 -1.88
N GLU A 149 10.76 23.19 -2.93
CA GLU A 149 10.08 23.41 -4.18
C GLU A 149 10.75 22.49 -5.23
N LEU A 150 9.99 21.52 -5.74
CA LEU A 150 10.45 20.71 -6.87
C LEU A 150 10.03 21.44 -8.15
N GLN A 151 10.95 22.18 -8.73
CA GLN A 151 10.74 22.76 -10.05
C GLN A 151 10.88 21.65 -11.09
N GLY A 152 9.73 21.09 -11.49
CA GLY A 152 9.66 20.02 -12.45
C GLY A 152 9.49 20.56 -13.86
N GLY A 153 10.55 20.89 -14.55
CA GLY A 153 10.49 20.95 -16.01
C GLY A 153 10.64 19.60 -16.67
N GLU A 154 11.23 18.60 -15.99
CA GLU A 154 11.75 17.42 -16.70
C GLU A 154 11.74 16.10 -15.91
N ARG A 155 11.14 16.04 -14.70
CA ARG A 155 11.07 14.79 -13.95
C ARG A 155 9.64 14.25 -13.97
N ILE A 156 9.39 13.33 -14.88
CA ILE A 156 8.12 12.62 -14.98
C ILE A 156 8.21 11.38 -14.06
N PHE A 157 7.58 11.44 -12.89
CA PHE A 157 7.35 10.24 -12.11
C PHE A 157 6.44 9.29 -12.89
N SER A 158 6.71 8.00 -12.85
CA SER A 158 5.77 7.01 -13.37
C SER A 158 4.41 7.19 -12.68
N ARG A 159 3.31 6.76 -13.30
CA ARG A 159 2.01 6.73 -12.61
C ARG A 159 2.10 6.04 -11.26
N LYS A 160 2.87 4.96 -11.21
CA LYS A 160 3.12 4.16 -10.02
C LYS A 160 3.83 4.95 -8.92
N SER A 161 4.92 5.63 -9.24
CA SER A 161 5.66 6.47 -8.29
C SER A 161 4.81 7.66 -7.82
N SER A 162 4.01 8.25 -8.72
CA SER A 162 3.11 9.36 -8.38
C SER A 162 2.03 8.93 -7.39
N ALA A 163 1.41 7.77 -7.58
CA ALA A 163 0.41 7.23 -6.66
C ALA A 163 0.97 7.00 -5.26
N VAL A 164 2.18 6.43 -5.15
CA VAL A 164 2.87 6.24 -3.87
C VAL A 164 3.19 7.58 -3.19
N ILE A 165 3.66 8.57 -3.97
CA ILE A 165 3.96 9.93 -3.45
C ILE A 165 2.68 10.55 -2.89
N ILE A 166 1.58 10.52 -3.63
CA ILE A 166 0.28 11.09 -3.21
C ILE A 166 -0.20 10.42 -1.93
N ARG A 167 -0.17 9.09 -1.86
CA ARG A 167 -0.59 8.36 -0.66
C ARG A 167 0.25 8.71 0.56
N LYS A 168 1.59 8.73 0.44
CA LYS A 168 2.48 9.13 1.54
C LYS A 168 2.25 10.58 1.96
N ALA A 169 1.96 11.47 1.01
CA ALA A 169 1.62 12.86 1.30
C ALA A 169 0.31 12.95 2.08
N LYS A 170 -0.74 12.24 1.67
CA LYS A 170 -2.02 12.18 2.39
C LYS A 170 -1.85 11.65 3.81
N LYS A 171 -1.10 10.53 3.98
CA LYS A 171 -0.81 9.96 5.30
C LYS A 171 -0.07 10.97 6.20
N ALA A 172 1.00 11.59 5.70
CA ALA A 172 1.77 12.59 6.44
C ALA A 172 0.91 13.80 6.82
N TYR A 173 0.05 14.26 5.92
CA TYR A 173 -0.87 15.36 6.20
C TYR A 173 -1.91 15.01 7.28
N ALA A 174 -2.44 13.80 7.24
CA ALA A 174 -3.45 13.34 8.20
C ALA A 174 -2.84 13.11 9.59
N SER A 175 -1.70 12.40 9.67
CA SER A 175 -1.04 12.08 10.94
C SER A 175 -0.36 13.29 11.59
N LYS A 176 0.12 14.25 10.78
CA LYS A 176 1.00 15.35 11.19
C LYS A 176 2.25 14.90 11.94
N ASP A 177 2.68 13.64 11.71
CA ASP A 177 3.84 13.04 12.36
C ASP A 177 5.10 13.25 11.50
N ASP A 178 6.18 13.71 12.14
CA ASP A 178 7.49 13.88 11.52
C ASP A 178 8.03 12.60 10.85
N LYS A 179 7.65 11.44 11.36
CA LYS A 179 8.05 10.14 10.80
C LYS A 179 7.46 9.94 9.40
N ASP A 180 6.18 10.29 9.21
CA ASP A 180 5.50 10.15 7.93
C ASP A 180 6.02 11.17 6.90
N TYR A 181 6.28 12.42 7.31
CA TYR A 181 6.95 13.41 6.45
C TYR A 181 8.37 12.97 6.02
N LYS A 182 9.13 12.37 6.94
CA LYS A 182 10.45 11.81 6.61
C LYS A 182 10.37 10.62 5.67
N ALA A 183 9.34 9.77 5.82
CA ALA A 183 9.10 8.63 4.92
C ALA A 183 8.75 9.10 3.51
N LEU A 184 7.88 10.11 3.38
CA LEU A 184 7.58 10.77 2.09
C LEU A 184 8.85 11.33 1.45
N GLY A 185 9.62 12.11 2.20
CA GLY A 185 10.86 12.73 1.69
C GLY A 185 11.89 11.71 1.20
N ARG A 186 12.10 10.61 1.96
CA ARG A 186 13.00 9.53 1.54
C ARG A 186 12.53 8.84 0.26
N TYR A 187 11.23 8.61 0.13
CA TYR A 187 10.67 7.96 -1.06
C TYR A 187 10.86 8.85 -2.30
N VAL A 188 10.49 10.13 -2.22
CA VAL A 188 10.66 11.09 -3.32
C VAL A 188 12.13 11.18 -3.73
N PHE A 189 13.06 11.27 -2.77
CA PHE A 189 14.50 11.32 -3.04
C PHE A 189 15.00 10.05 -3.74
N LYS A 190 14.56 8.87 -3.27
CA LYS A 190 14.90 7.56 -3.90
C LYS A 190 14.44 7.50 -5.36
N GLU A 191 13.22 7.95 -5.64
CA GLU A 191 12.68 7.97 -7.01
C GLU A 191 13.42 8.95 -7.91
N MET A 192 13.82 10.10 -7.37
CA MET A 192 14.64 11.08 -8.11
C MET A 192 16.03 10.53 -8.43
N ASP A 193 16.71 9.92 -7.47
CA ASP A 193 18.04 9.30 -7.66
C ASP A 193 17.99 8.15 -8.67
N ALA A 194 16.94 7.34 -8.63
CA ALA A 194 16.72 6.28 -9.60
C ALA A 194 16.50 6.79 -11.04
N GLN A 195 15.95 7.98 -11.21
CA GLN A 195 15.82 8.62 -12.53
C GLN A 195 17.17 9.17 -13.03
N ASP A 196 17.94 9.80 -12.16
CA ASP A 196 19.26 10.33 -12.51
C ASP A 196 20.23 9.22 -12.96
N ASN A 197 20.10 8.03 -12.38
CA ASN A 197 20.95 6.87 -12.70
C ASN A 197 20.50 6.09 -13.96
N ARG A 198 19.30 6.34 -14.52
CA ARG A 198 18.82 5.66 -15.74
C ARG A 198 19.34 6.24 -17.05
N GLY A 199 19.94 7.44 -17.02
CA GLY A 199 20.37 8.15 -18.22
C GLY A 199 19.19 8.67 -19.07
N PRO A 200 19.42 9.52 -20.06
CA PRO A 200 18.36 9.98 -20.95
C PRO A 200 17.92 8.82 -21.86
N GLU A 201 16.67 8.39 -21.76
CA GLU A 201 16.04 7.58 -22.81
C GLU A 201 15.92 8.47 -24.06
N TYR A 202 16.77 8.23 -25.05
CA TYR A 202 16.57 8.79 -26.36
C TYR A 202 15.36 8.12 -27.00
N VAL A 203 14.27 8.83 -27.10
CA VAL A 203 13.17 8.47 -28.00
C VAL A 203 13.67 8.74 -29.40
N GLU A 204 14.12 7.72 -30.12
CA GLU A 204 14.31 7.83 -31.57
C GLU A 204 12.94 8.04 -32.24
N ASN A 205 12.81 9.13 -32.97
CA ASN A 205 11.66 9.49 -33.79
C ASN A 205 11.47 8.52 -34.97
#